data_3467ec6b825e227028834910e703e249
#
_entry.id   3467ec6b825e227028834910e703e249
#
_cell.length_a   1.000
_cell.length_b   1.000
_cell.length_c   1.000
_cell.angle_alpha   90.00
_cell.angle_beta   90.00
_cell.angle_gamma   90.00
#
_symmetry.space_group_name_H-M   'P 1'
#
loop_
_entity.id
_entity.type
_entity.pdbx_description
1 polymer ?
#
loop_
_entity_poly.entity_id
_entity_poly.type
_entity_poly.pdbx_seq_one_letter_code
_entity_poly.pdbx_strand_id
1 'polypeptide(L)'
;FLRYNVSRLHYQGRKVRCFKMADKVLMKGNEAIAEAAIIAGCRHYFGYPITPQTEIAAYMAKRMPKIGGCFLQAESEIAAINMVYGVASTGHRVMTSSSSPGVSLKGEGLSYLAGADLPSLIVNVQRGGPGLGGIQPSQADYFQATKGGGHGDYHMIVLAPASVQEMASLTMKGF
;
A
#
# COMPACT_ATOMS: atom_id res chain seq x y z
N PHE A 1 -2.06 15.53 3.48
CA PHE A 1 -0.88 15.02 4.19
C PHE A 1 -0.40 16.07 5.18
N LEU A 2 -0.55 15.82 6.47
CA LEU A 2 0.04 16.65 7.52
C LEU A 2 1.46 16.13 7.79
N ARG A 3 2.48 16.73 7.16
CA ARG A 3 3.86 16.56 7.60
C ARG A 3 4.09 17.44 8.81
N TYR A 4 4.33 16.84 9.96
CA TYR A 4 4.82 17.57 11.12
C TYR A 4 6.33 17.75 11.00
N ASN A 5 6.77 18.95 10.68
CA ASN A 5 8.16 19.32 10.77
C ASN A 5 8.42 19.89 12.16
N VAL A 6 9.20 19.21 12.98
CA VAL A 6 9.57 19.70 14.31
C VAL A 6 10.80 20.59 14.15
N SER A 7 10.59 21.90 14.01
CA SER A 7 11.68 22.85 14.15
C SER A 7 11.92 23.13 15.63
N ARG A 8 13.18 22.97 16.08
CA ARG A 8 13.58 23.33 17.46
C ARG A 8 13.89 24.81 17.51
N LEU A 9 12.99 25.58 18.11
CA LEU A 9 13.25 26.98 18.48
C LEU A 9 13.64 27.04 19.96
N HIS A 10 14.69 27.82 20.27
CA HIS A 10 15.05 28.13 21.64
C HIS A 10 14.39 29.44 22.06
N TYR A 11 13.52 29.39 23.05
CA TYR A 11 12.95 30.57 23.68
C TYR A 11 13.28 30.56 25.17
N GLN A 12 13.95 31.58 25.66
CA GLN A 12 14.38 31.74 27.05
C GLN A 12 15.10 30.49 27.62
N GLY A 13 16.02 29.88 26.86
CA GLY A 13 16.80 28.71 27.29
C GLY A 13 16.03 27.39 27.44
N ARG A 14 14.73 27.34 27.12
CA ARG A 14 13.91 26.12 27.10
C ARG A 14 13.65 25.66 25.67
N LYS A 15 13.79 24.36 25.43
CA LYS A 15 13.41 23.75 24.16
C LYS A 15 11.89 23.72 24.04
N VAL A 16 11.33 24.61 23.24
CA VAL A 16 9.90 24.62 22.91
C VAL A 16 9.70 23.81 21.63
N ARG A 17 8.81 22.82 21.68
CA ARG A 17 8.34 22.14 20.45
C ARG A 17 7.31 23.02 19.77
N CYS A 18 7.72 23.68 18.72
CA CYS A 18 6.79 24.41 17.87
C CYS A 18 6.26 23.44 16.80
N PHE A 19 4.96 23.18 16.82
CA PHE A 19 4.29 22.41 15.77
C PHE A 19 4.00 23.37 14.61
N LYS A 20 4.84 23.33 13.57
CA LYS A 20 4.49 24.00 12.32
C LYS A 20 3.40 23.17 11.65
N MET A 21 2.25 23.77 11.38
CA MET A 21 1.23 23.11 10.54
C MET A 21 1.86 22.78 9.21
N ALA A 22 1.73 21.52 8.81
CA ALA A 22 2.29 21.06 7.56
C ALA A 22 1.53 21.67 6.38
N ASP A 23 2.27 22.02 5.33
CA ASP A 23 1.68 22.50 4.11
C ASP A 23 0.76 21.42 3.51
N LYS A 24 -0.45 21.81 3.15
CA LYS A 24 -1.40 20.94 2.47
C LYS A 24 -0.87 20.66 1.05
N VAL A 25 -0.80 19.40 0.66
CA VAL A 25 -0.37 19.00 -0.67
C VAL A 25 -1.55 18.39 -1.41
N LEU A 26 -1.79 18.88 -2.63
CA LEU A 26 -2.77 18.28 -3.53
C LEU A 26 -2.16 17.03 -4.18
N MET A 27 -2.77 15.86 -3.98
CA MET A 27 -2.28 14.58 -4.51
C MET A 27 -3.47 13.72 -4.99
N LYS A 28 -3.21 12.85 -5.97
CA LYS A 28 -4.13 11.76 -6.30
C LYS A 28 -4.14 10.73 -5.17
N GLY A 29 -5.25 10.00 -5.00
CA GLY A 29 -5.38 8.98 -3.98
C GLY A 29 -4.30 7.90 -4.07
N ASN A 30 -4.01 7.40 -5.27
CA ASN A 30 -2.96 6.41 -5.52
C ASN A 30 -1.56 6.92 -5.09
N GLU A 31 -1.25 8.18 -5.38
CA GLU A 31 0.02 8.79 -4.97
C GLU A 31 0.11 8.99 -3.46
N ALA A 32 -1.02 9.33 -2.83
CA ALA A 32 -1.11 9.47 -1.38
C ALA A 32 -0.87 8.15 -0.65
N ILE A 33 -1.41 7.04 -1.15
CA ILE A 33 -1.14 5.69 -0.65
C ILE A 33 0.36 5.38 -0.76
N ALA A 34 0.96 5.62 -1.93
CA ALA A 34 2.36 5.33 -2.16
C ALA A 34 3.30 6.14 -1.24
N GLU A 35 3.06 7.46 -1.12
CA GLU A 35 3.87 8.30 -0.22
C GLU A 35 3.66 7.94 1.25
N ALA A 36 2.44 7.60 1.65
CA ALA A 36 2.14 7.17 3.01
C ALA A 36 2.87 5.87 3.38
N ALA A 37 2.92 4.90 2.47
CA ALA A 37 3.69 3.67 2.66
C ALA A 37 5.19 3.96 2.85
N ILE A 38 5.75 4.87 2.04
CA ILE A 38 7.15 5.31 2.18
C ILE A 38 7.40 5.95 3.55
N ILE A 39 6.51 6.83 3.99
CA ILE A 39 6.59 7.48 5.31
C ILE A 39 6.47 6.47 6.44
N ALA A 40 5.61 5.47 6.27
CA ALA A 40 5.47 4.36 7.23
C ALA A 40 6.69 3.41 7.26
N GLY A 41 7.71 3.65 6.43
CA GLY A 41 8.95 2.85 6.42
C GLY A 41 8.97 1.71 5.42
N CYS A 42 7.99 1.62 4.51
CA CYS A 42 8.04 0.67 3.41
C CYS A 42 9.23 0.99 2.49
N ARG A 43 10.06 0.00 2.23
CA ARG A 43 11.26 0.12 1.36
C ARG A 43 11.26 -0.89 0.22
N HIS A 44 10.24 -1.75 0.13
CA HIS A 44 10.14 -2.77 -0.89
C HIS A 44 8.74 -2.74 -1.52
N TYR A 45 8.71 -2.61 -2.84
CA TYR A 45 7.47 -2.66 -3.62
C TYR A 45 7.66 -3.58 -4.82
N PHE A 46 6.75 -4.54 -4.95
CA PHE A 46 6.67 -5.45 -6.09
C PHE A 46 5.26 -5.43 -6.65
N GLY A 47 5.14 -5.25 -7.97
CA GLY A 47 3.84 -5.16 -8.59
C GLY A 47 3.86 -5.47 -10.07
N TYR A 48 2.69 -5.74 -10.62
CA TYR A 48 2.43 -5.87 -12.04
C TYR A 48 1.43 -4.79 -12.47
N PRO A 49 1.65 -4.11 -13.61
CA PRO A 49 0.79 -2.99 -14.00
C PRO A 49 -0.63 -3.44 -14.34
N ILE A 50 -1.61 -2.79 -13.75
CA ILE A 50 -3.03 -2.96 -14.02
C ILE A 50 -3.78 -1.67 -13.71
N THR A 51 -4.70 -1.25 -14.59
CA THR A 51 -5.55 -0.09 -14.36
C THR A 51 -6.67 -0.45 -13.35
N PRO A 52 -6.99 0.44 -12.36
CA PRO A 52 -6.55 1.82 -12.20
C PRO A 52 -5.46 2.04 -11.11
N GLN A 53 -4.66 1.06 -10.75
CA GLN A 53 -3.61 1.21 -9.72
C GLN A 53 -2.27 1.76 -10.25
N THR A 54 -2.15 2.01 -11.55
CA THR A 54 -0.87 2.30 -12.23
C THR A 54 -0.07 3.46 -11.62
N GLU A 55 -0.73 4.48 -11.08
CA GLU A 55 -0.02 5.60 -10.46
C GLU A 55 0.69 5.22 -9.17
N ILE A 56 0.23 4.19 -8.43
CA ILE A 56 0.97 3.67 -7.25
C ILE A 56 2.33 3.13 -7.72
N ALA A 57 2.33 2.25 -8.72
CA ALA A 57 3.56 1.67 -9.26
C ALA A 57 4.50 2.75 -9.83
N ALA A 58 3.97 3.70 -10.61
CA ALA A 58 4.74 4.80 -11.18
C ALA A 58 5.37 5.69 -10.08
N TYR A 59 4.63 5.98 -9.02
CA TYR A 59 5.12 6.76 -7.89
C TYR A 59 6.24 6.01 -7.16
N MET A 60 6.04 4.72 -6.87
CA MET A 60 7.04 3.86 -6.23
C MET A 60 8.31 3.73 -7.08
N ALA A 61 8.18 3.52 -8.39
CA ALA A 61 9.33 3.48 -9.31
C ALA A 61 10.18 4.76 -9.26
N LYS A 62 9.54 5.91 -9.14
CA LYS A 62 10.21 7.21 -9.06
C LYS A 62 10.88 7.46 -7.70
N ARG A 63 10.27 6.97 -6.62
CA ARG A 63 10.68 7.31 -5.25
C ARG A 63 11.63 6.30 -4.62
N MET A 64 11.41 5.00 -4.81
CA MET A 64 12.19 3.95 -4.16
C MET A 64 13.70 4.08 -4.39
N PRO A 65 14.20 4.29 -5.61
CA PRO A 65 15.65 4.45 -5.83
C PRO A 65 16.26 5.64 -5.07
N LYS A 66 15.47 6.71 -4.86
CA LYS A 66 15.95 7.94 -4.19
C LYS A 66 16.05 7.80 -2.67
N ILE A 67 15.47 6.78 -2.09
CA ILE A 67 15.42 6.54 -0.65
C ILE A 67 16.12 5.24 -0.23
N GLY A 68 16.88 4.63 -1.16
CA GLY A 68 17.53 3.34 -0.92
C GLY A 68 16.56 2.17 -0.80
N GLY A 69 15.36 2.31 -1.37
CA GLY A 69 14.37 1.25 -1.43
C GLY A 69 14.44 0.45 -2.73
N CYS A 70 13.75 -0.67 -2.77
CA CYS A 70 13.64 -1.55 -3.92
C CYS A 70 12.26 -1.41 -4.58
N PHE A 71 12.26 -1.15 -5.88
CA PHE A 71 11.11 -1.26 -6.75
C PHE A 71 11.40 -2.28 -7.83
N LEU A 72 10.47 -3.23 -8.04
CA LEU A 72 10.56 -4.15 -9.15
C LEU A 72 9.18 -4.39 -9.75
N GLN A 73 9.09 -4.23 -11.06
CA GLN A 73 7.93 -4.66 -11.82
C GLN A 73 8.09 -6.13 -12.17
N ALA A 74 7.26 -6.97 -11.56
CA ALA A 74 7.25 -8.40 -11.82
C ALA A 74 6.59 -8.71 -13.19
N GLU A 75 6.80 -9.91 -13.69
CA GLU A 75 6.18 -10.38 -14.94
C GLU A 75 4.72 -10.81 -14.78
N SER A 76 4.23 -10.94 -13.56
CA SER A 76 2.83 -11.28 -13.23
C SER A 76 2.49 -10.91 -11.78
N GLU A 77 1.20 -10.90 -11.45
CA GLU A 77 0.71 -10.73 -10.09
C GLU A 77 1.14 -11.88 -9.18
N ILE A 78 1.22 -13.09 -9.72
CA ILE A 78 1.69 -14.29 -9.00
C ILE A 78 3.17 -14.13 -8.61
N ALA A 79 4.02 -13.68 -9.53
CA ALA A 79 5.40 -13.38 -9.23
C ALA A 79 5.54 -12.25 -8.20
N ALA A 80 4.75 -11.18 -8.34
CA ALA A 80 4.78 -10.06 -7.42
C ALA A 80 4.46 -10.47 -5.98
N ILE A 81 3.42 -11.29 -5.76
CA ILE A 81 3.06 -11.73 -4.40
C ILE A 81 4.10 -12.68 -3.79
N ASN A 82 4.75 -13.52 -4.61
CA ASN A 82 5.84 -14.37 -4.13
C ASN A 82 7.09 -13.57 -3.74
N MET A 83 7.40 -12.48 -4.47
CA MET A 83 8.46 -11.55 -4.06
C MET A 83 8.12 -10.85 -2.74
N VAL A 84 6.85 -10.45 -2.55
CA VAL A 84 6.35 -9.91 -1.28
C VAL A 84 6.55 -10.91 -0.16
N TYR A 85 6.16 -12.16 -0.37
CA TYR A 85 6.35 -13.25 0.59
C TYR A 85 7.82 -13.40 1.01
N GLY A 86 8.74 -13.43 0.02
CA GLY A 86 10.17 -13.52 0.26
C GLY A 86 10.72 -12.36 1.09
N VAL A 87 10.31 -11.12 0.79
CA VAL A 87 10.77 -9.95 1.58
C VAL A 87 10.12 -9.90 2.96
N ALA A 88 8.84 -10.22 3.08
CA ALA A 88 8.17 -10.28 4.37
C ALA A 88 8.86 -11.26 5.33
N SER A 89 9.35 -12.40 4.84
CA SER A 89 10.09 -13.39 5.63
C SER A 89 11.41 -12.87 6.21
N THR A 90 11.95 -11.78 5.67
CA THR A 90 13.15 -11.12 6.21
C THR A 90 12.84 -10.04 7.26
N GLY A 91 11.57 -9.85 7.61
CA GLY A 91 11.12 -8.86 8.59
C GLY A 91 11.08 -7.42 8.07
N HIS A 92 11.19 -7.21 6.76
CA HIS A 92 11.10 -5.89 6.15
C HIS A 92 9.66 -5.52 5.79
N ARG A 93 9.32 -4.24 5.92
CA ARG A 93 8.04 -3.71 5.43
C ARG A 93 7.99 -3.73 3.92
N VAL A 94 7.02 -4.43 3.38
CA VAL A 94 6.81 -4.64 1.95
C VAL A 94 5.36 -4.38 1.57
N MET A 95 5.16 -3.93 0.33
CA MET A 95 3.85 -3.62 -0.22
C MET A 95 3.73 -4.11 -1.64
N THR A 96 2.53 -4.50 -2.01
CA THR A 96 2.10 -4.67 -3.40
C THR A 96 0.77 -3.98 -3.62
N SER A 97 0.50 -3.61 -4.86
CA SER A 97 -0.82 -3.13 -5.28
C SER A 97 -1.28 -3.84 -6.53
N SER A 98 -2.60 -3.91 -6.70
CA SER A 98 -3.24 -4.47 -7.89
C SER A 98 -4.66 -3.93 -8.03
N SER A 99 -5.39 -4.47 -8.95
CA SER A 99 -6.82 -4.21 -9.15
C SER A 99 -7.54 -5.56 -9.26
N SER A 100 -8.75 -5.63 -8.84
CA SER A 100 -9.69 -6.76 -8.81
C SER A 100 -9.25 -8.10 -9.41
N PRO A 101 -9.08 -8.26 -10.75
CA PRO A 101 -8.65 -9.54 -11.30
C PRO A 101 -7.20 -9.89 -10.92
N GLY A 102 -6.32 -8.90 -10.78
CA GLY A 102 -4.95 -9.14 -10.34
C GLY A 102 -4.85 -9.51 -8.86
N VAL A 103 -5.77 -9.05 -8.01
CA VAL A 103 -5.87 -9.51 -6.61
C VAL A 103 -6.30 -10.97 -6.56
N SER A 104 -7.19 -11.40 -7.45
CA SER A 104 -7.58 -12.82 -7.58
C SER A 104 -6.38 -13.72 -7.86
N LEU A 105 -5.45 -13.29 -8.73
CA LEU A 105 -4.20 -14.03 -9.01
C LEU A 105 -3.25 -14.09 -7.82
N LYS A 106 -3.39 -13.20 -6.85
CA LYS A 106 -2.58 -13.20 -5.62
C LYS A 106 -3.16 -14.06 -4.50
N GLY A 107 -4.35 -14.66 -4.70
CA GLY A 107 -5.09 -15.37 -3.65
C GLY A 107 -4.28 -16.48 -2.96
N GLU A 108 -3.53 -17.30 -3.69
CA GLU A 108 -2.64 -18.32 -3.13
C GLU A 108 -1.55 -17.70 -2.26
N GLY A 109 -0.88 -16.65 -2.76
CA GLY A 109 0.17 -15.96 -2.01
C GLY A 109 -0.34 -15.26 -0.75
N LEU A 110 -1.58 -14.77 -0.74
CA LEU A 110 -2.23 -14.23 0.47
C LEU A 110 -2.39 -15.33 1.53
N SER A 111 -2.82 -16.52 1.12
CA SER A 111 -2.93 -17.67 2.01
C SER A 111 -1.57 -18.08 2.57
N TYR A 112 -0.52 -18.06 1.77
CA TYR A 112 0.85 -18.36 2.23
C TYR A 112 1.38 -17.34 3.23
N LEU A 113 1.15 -16.04 2.98
CA LEU A 113 1.50 -14.98 3.93
C LEU A 113 0.80 -15.18 5.28
N ALA A 114 -0.50 -15.50 5.25
CA ALA A 114 -1.27 -15.78 6.45
C ALA A 114 -0.77 -17.04 7.18
N GLY A 115 -0.52 -18.13 6.46
CA GLY A 115 -0.02 -19.38 7.02
C GLY A 115 1.37 -19.30 7.65
N ALA A 116 2.16 -18.32 7.22
CA ALA A 116 3.51 -18.07 7.74
C ALA A 116 3.58 -16.90 8.74
N ASP A 117 2.44 -16.28 9.11
CA ASP A 117 2.36 -15.09 9.98
C ASP A 117 3.23 -13.92 9.47
N LEU A 118 3.27 -13.71 8.16
CA LEU A 118 4.11 -12.69 7.55
C LEU A 118 3.30 -11.43 7.21
N PRO A 119 3.60 -10.28 7.86
CA PRO A 119 2.88 -9.04 7.61
C PRO A 119 3.28 -8.40 6.28
N SER A 120 2.28 -7.93 5.53
CA SER A 120 2.48 -7.16 4.30
C SER A 120 1.28 -6.28 4.01
N LEU A 121 1.47 -5.21 3.25
CA LEU A 121 0.38 -4.35 2.80
C LEU A 121 0.00 -4.69 1.37
N ILE A 122 -1.25 -5.10 1.17
CA ILE A 122 -1.84 -5.35 -0.14
C ILE A 122 -2.89 -4.28 -0.43
N VAL A 123 -2.72 -3.55 -1.53
CA VAL A 123 -3.67 -2.51 -1.95
C VAL A 123 -4.46 -3.00 -3.15
N ASN A 124 -5.77 -3.06 -3.00
CA ASN A 124 -6.71 -3.30 -4.09
C ASN A 124 -7.37 -1.99 -4.52
N VAL A 125 -7.00 -1.48 -5.67
CA VAL A 125 -7.71 -0.37 -6.32
C VAL A 125 -8.80 -0.98 -7.19
N GLN A 126 -9.99 -1.14 -6.62
CA GLN A 126 -11.08 -1.92 -7.21
C GLN A 126 -11.57 -1.35 -8.54
N ARG A 127 -11.95 -2.23 -9.43
CA ARG A 127 -12.62 -1.91 -10.69
C ARG A 127 -13.82 -2.83 -10.95
N GLY A 128 -14.69 -2.44 -11.88
CA GLY A 128 -15.88 -3.22 -12.20
C GLY A 128 -15.55 -4.63 -12.71
N GLY A 129 -16.27 -5.63 -12.22
CA GLY A 129 -16.24 -7.03 -12.61
C GLY A 129 -17.66 -7.54 -12.87
N PRO A 130 -17.85 -8.86 -13.08
CA PRO A 130 -16.87 -9.96 -13.07
C PRO A 130 -16.02 -10.05 -14.36
N GLY A 131 -15.07 -10.99 -14.36
CA GLY A 131 -14.13 -11.25 -15.46
C GLY A 131 -13.07 -10.15 -15.57
N LEU A 132 -12.65 -9.80 -16.79
CA LEU A 132 -11.74 -8.71 -17.02
C LEU A 132 -12.31 -7.38 -16.50
N GLY A 133 -13.63 -7.22 -16.58
CA GLY A 133 -14.38 -6.07 -16.11
C GLY A 133 -14.09 -4.78 -16.85
N GLY A 134 -14.56 -3.68 -16.27
CA GLY A 134 -14.31 -2.33 -16.75
C GLY A 134 -13.41 -1.56 -15.77
N ILE A 135 -12.81 -0.47 -16.23
CA ILE A 135 -11.92 0.36 -15.39
C ILE A 135 -12.66 1.32 -14.45
N GLN A 136 -13.99 1.28 -14.45
CA GLN A 136 -14.81 2.14 -13.61
C GLN A 136 -14.65 1.77 -12.12
N PRO A 137 -14.79 2.74 -11.22
CA PRO A 137 -14.83 2.49 -9.78
C PRO A 137 -15.89 1.45 -9.41
N SER A 138 -15.54 0.57 -8.48
CA SER A 138 -16.44 -0.47 -7.99
C SER A 138 -16.14 -0.79 -6.53
N GLN A 139 -17.11 -1.38 -5.83
CA GLN A 139 -16.96 -1.97 -4.50
C GLN A 139 -17.34 -3.47 -4.50
N ALA A 140 -17.23 -4.12 -5.67
CA ALA A 140 -17.67 -5.50 -5.87
C ALA A 140 -16.77 -6.54 -5.17
N ASP A 141 -15.53 -6.18 -4.81
CA ASP A 141 -14.56 -7.08 -4.16
C ASP A 141 -14.71 -7.15 -2.63
N TYR A 142 -15.81 -6.65 -2.09
CA TYR A 142 -16.04 -6.62 -0.64
C TYR A 142 -15.87 -8.00 -0.01
N PHE A 143 -16.51 -9.03 -0.56
CA PHE A 143 -16.40 -10.38 -0.02
C PHE A 143 -15.03 -11.01 -0.27
N GLN A 144 -14.39 -10.74 -1.39
CA GLN A 144 -13.01 -11.17 -1.64
C GLN A 144 -12.07 -10.63 -0.54
N ALA A 145 -12.19 -9.35 -0.21
CA ALA A 145 -11.37 -8.74 0.83
C ALA A 145 -11.72 -9.23 2.24
N THR A 146 -13.02 -9.32 2.58
CA THR A 146 -13.46 -9.58 3.96
C THR A 146 -13.61 -11.07 4.29
N LYS A 147 -13.61 -11.96 3.29
CA LYS A 147 -13.75 -13.41 3.46
C LYS A 147 -12.46 -14.18 3.11
N GLY A 148 -11.32 -13.51 3.05
CA GLY A 148 -10.00 -14.13 2.95
C GLY A 148 -9.34 -14.06 1.59
N GLY A 149 -10.05 -14.24 0.48
CA GLY A 149 -9.52 -14.14 -0.89
C GLY A 149 -8.66 -15.31 -1.37
N GLY A 150 -8.08 -16.12 -0.50
CA GLY A 150 -7.35 -17.35 -0.79
C GLY A 150 -7.94 -18.56 -0.09
N HIS A 151 -7.21 -19.66 -0.04
CA HIS A 151 -7.62 -20.89 0.64
C HIS A 151 -7.20 -20.89 2.11
N GLY A 152 -7.86 -21.73 2.91
CA GLY A 152 -7.60 -21.88 4.34
C GLY A 152 -8.47 -20.97 5.21
N ASP A 153 -8.36 -21.15 6.50
CA ASP A 153 -9.11 -20.39 7.50
C ASP A 153 -8.21 -19.29 8.08
N TYR A 154 -8.31 -18.11 7.51
CA TYR A 154 -7.59 -16.92 7.98
C TYR A 154 -8.41 -15.65 7.78
N HIS A 155 -8.05 -14.61 8.52
CA HIS A 155 -8.70 -13.31 8.45
C HIS A 155 -7.67 -12.21 8.23
N MET A 156 -8.01 -11.25 7.39
CA MET A 156 -7.18 -10.08 7.12
C MET A 156 -7.78 -8.83 7.79
N ILE A 157 -6.91 -7.90 8.18
CA ILE A 157 -7.35 -6.56 8.53
C ILE A 157 -7.67 -5.82 7.24
N VAL A 158 -8.93 -5.43 7.07
CA VAL A 158 -9.40 -4.73 5.85
C VAL A 158 -9.73 -3.28 6.20
N LEU A 159 -9.12 -2.36 5.47
CA LEU A 159 -9.31 -0.92 5.64
C LEU A 159 -9.84 -0.33 4.33
N ALA A 160 -10.92 0.45 4.42
CA ALA A 160 -11.60 1.05 3.26
C ALA A 160 -11.67 2.57 3.43
N PRO A 161 -10.75 3.34 2.81
CA PRO A 161 -10.73 4.78 2.90
C PRO A 161 -11.86 5.43 2.08
N ALA A 162 -12.47 6.50 2.61
CA ALA A 162 -13.48 7.31 1.94
C ALA A 162 -12.95 8.65 1.40
N SER A 163 -11.69 8.99 1.69
CA SER A 163 -11.07 10.23 1.23
C SER A 163 -9.57 10.04 0.98
N VAL A 164 -8.95 10.97 0.23
CA VAL A 164 -7.49 10.96 -0.01
C VAL A 164 -6.71 11.04 1.31
N GLN A 165 -7.21 11.81 2.29
CA GLN A 165 -6.58 11.88 3.61
C GLN A 165 -6.65 10.54 4.34
N GLU A 166 -7.78 9.85 4.26
CA GLU A 166 -7.92 8.52 4.84
C GLU A 166 -7.07 7.47 4.12
N MET A 167 -6.92 7.56 2.79
CA MET A 167 -5.98 6.69 2.06
C MET A 167 -4.58 6.77 2.65
N ALA A 168 -4.10 7.97 2.95
CA ALA A 168 -2.81 8.14 3.59
C ALA A 168 -2.78 7.63 5.03
N SER A 169 -3.77 8.01 5.85
CA SER A 169 -3.81 7.68 7.27
C SER A 169 -3.97 6.18 7.50
N LEU A 170 -4.87 5.53 6.74
CA LEU A 170 -5.10 4.09 6.85
C LEU A 170 -3.94 3.27 6.29
N THR A 171 -3.25 3.75 5.24
CA THR A 171 -2.03 3.12 4.75
C THR A 171 -0.94 3.10 5.84
N MET A 172 -0.72 4.22 6.53
CA MET A 172 0.22 4.28 7.64
C MET A 172 -0.19 3.38 8.82
N LYS A 173 -1.50 3.24 9.07
CA LYS A 173 -2.02 2.37 10.12
C LYS A 173 -1.89 0.88 9.77
N GLY A 174 -1.92 0.55 8.48
CA GLY A 174 -1.78 -0.83 7.98
C GLY A 174 -0.36 -1.40 8.13
N PHE A 175 0.65 -0.55 8.31
CA PHE A 175 2.04 -0.90 8.64
C PHE A 175 2.32 -0.86 10.14
#